data_13ff8a765655fbefd1f171ae1ff6c1c6
#
_entry.id   13ff8a765655fbefd1f171ae1ff6c1c6
#
_cell.length_a   1.000
_cell.length_b   1.000
_cell.length_c   1.000
_cell.angle_alpha   90.00
_cell.angle_beta   90.00
_cell.angle_gamma   90.00
#
_symmetry.space_group_name_H-M   'P 1'
#
loop_
_entity.id
_entity.type
_entity.pdbx_description
1 polymer ?
#
loop_
_entity_poly.entity_id
_entity_poly.type
_entity_poly.pdbx_seq_one_letter_code
_entity_poly.pdbx_strand_id
1 'polypeptide(L)'
;MNDLGSIKITDVAVNVGGLQVLHDVNISASKGDLLALLGPNGAGKTTILRTMLGLVKPAKGTVKVAGASPGKGWRHIGYVPQRHEFAWDFPISVAGVVMSGRTRHIGWLRRPCKDDHIAVRDALRTAGMAELANRTVGELSGGQRQRVLIARALA
;
A
#
# COMPACT_ATOMS: atom_id res chain seq x y z
N MET A 1 18.71 11.08 -12.29
CA MET A 1 18.09 11.23 -10.95
C MET A 1 17.19 10.04 -10.71
N ASN A 2 17.45 9.25 -9.67
CA ASN A 2 16.69 8.02 -9.39
C ASN A 2 15.28 8.41 -8.89
N ASP A 3 14.26 8.32 -9.73
CA ASP A 3 12.85 8.61 -9.40
C ASP A 3 12.21 7.56 -8.47
N LEU A 4 12.98 6.57 -8.02
CA LEU A 4 12.53 5.55 -7.08
C LEU A 4 12.17 6.21 -5.73
N GLY A 5 10.89 6.20 -5.40
CA GLY A 5 10.34 6.80 -4.17
C GLY A 5 9.79 8.22 -4.35
N SER A 6 9.61 8.71 -5.59
CA SER A 6 8.92 9.96 -5.87
C SER A 6 7.45 9.75 -6.22
N ILE A 7 6.63 10.74 -5.85
CA ILE A 7 5.22 10.84 -6.28
C ILE A 7 5.09 12.18 -7.01
N LYS A 8 4.50 12.15 -8.21
CA LYS A 8 4.19 13.36 -8.97
C LYS A 8 2.80 13.25 -9.57
N ILE A 9 1.93 14.15 -9.17
CA ILE A 9 0.57 14.34 -9.69
C ILE A 9 0.53 15.71 -10.33
N THR A 10 0.11 15.79 -11.58
CA THR A 10 0.11 17.06 -12.35
C THR A 10 -1.25 17.23 -13.03
N ASP A 11 -1.94 18.32 -12.69
CA ASP A 11 -3.22 18.77 -13.25
C ASP A 11 -4.29 17.67 -13.28
N VAL A 12 -4.33 16.84 -12.23
CA VAL A 12 -5.21 15.66 -12.18
C VAL A 12 -6.64 16.08 -11.85
N ALA A 13 -7.55 15.66 -12.72
CA ALA A 13 -8.99 15.68 -12.49
C ALA A 13 -9.52 14.23 -12.52
N VAL A 14 -10.45 13.90 -11.63
CA VAL A 14 -11.07 12.58 -11.54
C VAL A 14 -12.57 12.68 -11.48
N ASN A 15 -13.24 11.87 -12.30
CA ASN A 15 -14.69 11.71 -12.30
C ASN A 15 -15.06 10.36 -11.69
N VAL A 16 -16.05 10.33 -10.80
CA VAL A 16 -16.61 9.12 -10.19
C VAL A 16 -18.14 9.20 -10.30
N GLY A 17 -18.75 8.21 -10.93
CA GLY A 17 -20.22 8.19 -11.11
C GLY A 17 -20.78 9.42 -11.87
N GLY A 18 -20.01 9.97 -12.82
CA GLY A 18 -20.41 11.17 -13.58
C GLY A 18 -20.14 12.51 -12.88
N LEU A 19 -19.74 12.48 -11.61
CA LEU A 19 -19.39 13.70 -10.87
C LEU A 19 -17.87 13.88 -10.82
N GLN A 20 -17.41 15.10 -11.04
CA GLN A 20 -16.01 15.45 -10.88
C GLN A 20 -15.69 15.60 -9.39
N VAL A 21 -14.87 14.69 -8.88
CA VAL A 21 -14.49 14.59 -7.45
C VAL A 21 -13.17 15.29 -7.17
N LEU A 22 -12.26 15.30 -8.16
CA LEU A 22 -10.97 15.98 -8.05
C LEU A 22 -10.83 16.98 -9.19
N HIS A 23 -10.33 18.17 -8.86
CA HIS A 23 -10.12 19.28 -9.77
C HIS A 23 -8.66 19.74 -9.69
N ASP A 24 -7.94 19.74 -10.81
CA ASP A 24 -6.61 20.32 -11.03
C ASP A 24 -5.62 20.04 -9.87
N VAL A 25 -5.58 18.79 -9.40
CA VAL A 25 -4.75 18.37 -8.26
C VAL A 25 -3.29 18.31 -8.69
N ASN A 26 -2.45 19.01 -7.94
CA ASN A 26 -1.01 19.02 -8.11
C ASN A 26 -0.35 18.62 -6.78
N ILE A 27 0.41 17.53 -6.78
CA ILE A 27 1.13 17.00 -5.61
C ILE A 27 2.50 16.52 -6.06
N SER A 28 3.52 16.86 -5.28
CA SER A 28 4.88 16.37 -5.47
C SER A 28 5.45 15.93 -4.12
N ALA A 29 6.02 14.75 -4.07
CA ALA A 29 6.75 14.25 -2.91
C ALA A 29 7.98 13.47 -3.37
N SER A 30 9.06 13.60 -2.64
CA SER A 30 10.35 12.97 -2.91
C SER A 30 10.62 11.85 -1.90
N LYS A 31 11.62 11.04 -2.16
CA LYS A 31 12.06 9.99 -1.23
C LYS A 31 12.43 10.61 0.12
N GLY A 32 11.83 10.09 1.19
CA GLY A 32 12.05 10.55 2.56
C GLY A 32 11.00 11.56 3.04
N ASP A 33 10.16 12.11 2.15
CA ASP A 33 9.11 13.02 2.55
C ASP A 33 7.98 12.30 3.30
N LEU A 34 7.39 12.99 4.26
CA LEU A 34 6.13 12.63 4.92
C LEU A 34 5.04 13.58 4.43
N LEU A 35 4.12 13.08 3.63
CA LEU A 35 3.00 13.85 3.11
C LEU A 35 1.70 13.48 3.83
N ALA A 36 1.03 14.47 4.42
CA ALA A 36 -0.28 14.30 5.04
C ALA A 36 -1.39 14.91 4.16
N LEU A 37 -2.44 14.12 3.88
CA LEU A 37 -3.64 14.60 3.20
C LEU A 37 -4.71 14.91 4.26
N LEU A 38 -4.98 16.19 4.49
CA LEU A 38 -5.95 16.68 5.45
C LEU A 38 -7.20 17.21 4.75
N GLY A 39 -8.34 17.12 5.41
CA GLY A 39 -9.62 17.63 4.91
C GLY A 39 -10.82 16.85 5.42
N PRO A 40 -12.05 17.39 5.25
CA PRO A 40 -13.27 16.74 5.68
C PRO A 40 -13.55 15.43 4.93
N ASN A 41 -14.54 14.66 5.40
CA ASN A 41 -15.02 13.49 4.68
C ASN A 41 -15.63 13.94 3.33
N GLY A 42 -15.36 13.19 2.28
CA GLY A 42 -15.78 13.56 0.92
C GLY A 42 -14.80 14.48 0.15
N ALA A 43 -13.77 15.04 0.78
CA ALA A 43 -12.79 15.92 0.11
C ALA A 43 -11.89 15.24 -0.95
N GLY A 44 -12.16 13.99 -1.32
CA GLY A 44 -11.40 13.30 -2.37
C GLY A 44 -10.10 12.62 -1.92
N LYS A 45 -9.76 12.62 -0.61
CA LYS A 45 -8.51 12.02 -0.09
C LYS A 45 -8.32 10.56 -0.54
N THR A 46 -9.35 9.75 -0.36
CA THR A 46 -9.33 8.33 -0.78
C THR A 46 -9.26 8.20 -2.31
N THR A 47 -9.88 9.12 -3.05
CA THR A 47 -9.85 9.14 -4.51
C THR A 47 -8.44 9.42 -5.02
N ILE A 48 -7.72 10.38 -4.41
CA ILE A 48 -6.31 10.64 -4.73
C ILE A 48 -5.46 9.37 -4.50
N LEU A 49 -5.58 8.72 -3.33
CA LEU A 49 -4.85 7.49 -3.03
C LEU A 49 -5.17 6.36 -4.02
N ARG A 50 -6.45 6.16 -4.34
CA ARG A 50 -6.87 5.17 -5.35
C ARG A 50 -6.34 5.48 -6.75
N THR A 51 -6.21 6.76 -7.09
CA THR A 51 -5.65 7.19 -8.37
C THR A 51 -4.14 6.91 -8.43
N MET A 52 -3.41 7.17 -7.34
CA MET A 52 -1.99 6.79 -7.23
C MET A 52 -1.79 5.28 -7.35
N LEU A 53 -2.68 4.47 -6.76
CA LEU A 53 -2.67 3.02 -6.86
C LEU A 53 -3.10 2.50 -8.24
N GLY A 54 -3.57 3.37 -9.14
CA GLY A 54 -4.09 2.97 -10.46
C GLY A 54 -5.45 2.27 -10.42
N LEU A 55 -6.17 2.34 -9.28
CA LEU A 55 -7.51 1.79 -9.11
C LEU A 55 -8.59 2.70 -9.71
N VAL A 56 -8.27 3.98 -9.87
CA VAL A 56 -9.12 4.98 -10.52
C VAL A 56 -8.27 5.67 -11.58
N LYS A 57 -8.77 5.76 -12.80
CA LYS A 57 -8.10 6.47 -13.89
C LYS A 57 -8.42 7.96 -13.81
N PRO A 58 -7.42 8.86 -13.92
CA PRO A 58 -7.69 10.28 -14.06
C PRO A 58 -8.40 10.57 -15.39
N ALA A 59 -9.35 11.51 -15.37
CA ALA A 59 -10.00 12.04 -16.56
C ALA A 59 -9.09 13.03 -17.29
N LYS A 60 -8.23 13.75 -16.55
CA LYS A 60 -7.24 14.71 -17.05
C LYS A 60 -5.98 14.65 -16.19
N GLY A 61 -4.85 15.07 -16.73
CA GLY A 61 -3.58 15.17 -16.03
C GLY A 61 -2.79 13.86 -16.00
N THR A 62 -1.74 13.84 -15.22
CA THR A 62 -0.83 12.69 -15.11
C THR A 62 -0.50 12.36 -13.68
N VAL A 63 -0.36 11.05 -13.41
CA VAL A 63 0.14 10.53 -12.13
C VAL A 63 1.37 9.69 -12.40
N LYS A 64 2.43 9.91 -11.64
CA LYS A 64 3.64 9.08 -11.65
C LYS A 64 3.99 8.69 -10.22
N VAL A 65 4.29 7.42 -10.01
CA VAL A 65 4.81 6.89 -8.74
C VAL A 65 6.07 6.11 -9.05
N ALA A 66 7.16 6.44 -8.38
CA ALA A 66 8.49 5.91 -8.67
C ALA A 66 8.86 6.02 -10.18
N GLY A 67 8.52 7.16 -10.80
CA GLY A 67 8.76 7.43 -12.21
C GLY A 67 7.84 6.71 -13.20
N ALA A 68 7.02 5.77 -12.75
CA ALA A 68 6.13 4.98 -13.59
C ALA A 68 4.66 5.43 -13.53
N SER A 69 3.90 5.12 -14.58
CA SER A 69 2.45 5.35 -14.60
C SER A 69 1.74 4.49 -13.55
N PRO A 70 0.55 4.92 -13.04
CA PRO A 70 -0.27 4.10 -12.17
C PRO A 70 -0.53 2.71 -12.78
N GLY A 71 -0.50 1.67 -11.94
CA GLY A 71 -0.62 0.29 -12.41
C GLY A 71 0.70 -0.37 -12.85
N LYS A 72 1.74 0.40 -13.23
CA LYS A 72 3.09 -0.13 -13.49
C LYS A 72 4.06 0.15 -12.33
N GLY A 73 3.89 1.28 -11.63
CA GLY A 73 4.73 1.70 -10.49
C GLY A 73 4.34 1.10 -9.13
N TRP A 74 3.25 0.37 -9.05
CA TRP A 74 2.70 -0.13 -7.79
C TRP A 74 3.52 -1.22 -7.08
N ARG A 75 4.51 -1.82 -7.76
CA ARG A 75 5.51 -2.70 -7.11
C ARG A 75 6.33 -1.98 -6.04
N HIS A 76 6.33 -0.65 -6.07
CA HIS A 76 7.03 0.21 -5.12
C HIS A 76 6.08 0.87 -4.11
N ILE A 77 4.80 0.46 -4.08
CA ILE A 77 3.78 1.03 -3.19
C ILE A 77 3.34 -0.03 -2.18
N GLY A 78 3.65 0.21 -0.91
CA GLY A 78 3.00 -0.47 0.20
C GLY A 78 1.71 0.28 0.55
N TYR A 79 0.57 -0.40 0.55
CA TYR A 79 -0.71 0.20 0.91
C TYR A 79 -1.34 -0.46 2.14
N VAL A 80 -1.64 0.35 3.14
CA VAL A 80 -2.36 -0.06 4.35
C VAL A 80 -3.71 0.66 4.36
N PRO A 81 -4.83 -0.04 4.08
CA PRO A 81 -6.15 0.58 4.08
C PRO A 81 -6.60 0.94 5.51
N GLN A 82 -7.45 1.96 5.63
CA GLN A 82 -7.98 2.42 6.90
C GLN A 82 -8.94 1.40 7.55
N ARG A 83 -9.74 0.72 6.73
CA ARG A 83 -10.59 -0.39 7.15
C ARG A 83 -10.07 -1.68 6.54
N HIS A 84 -9.90 -2.68 7.36
CA HIS A 84 -9.40 -3.98 6.94
C HIS A 84 -10.56 -4.97 6.98
N GLU A 85 -10.99 -5.39 5.81
CA GLU A 85 -11.83 -6.58 5.62
C GLU A 85 -10.96 -7.85 5.62
N PHE A 86 -9.97 -7.88 6.50
CA PHE A 86 -9.17 -9.09 6.66
C PHE A 86 -9.91 -10.03 7.62
N ALA A 87 -10.08 -11.29 7.19
CA ALA A 87 -10.70 -12.33 8.01
C ALA A 87 -9.73 -12.73 9.15
N TRP A 88 -9.75 -11.97 10.24
CA TRP A 88 -8.86 -12.20 11.39
C TRP A 88 -9.12 -13.53 12.08
N ASP A 89 -10.29 -14.14 11.87
CA ASP A 89 -10.66 -15.45 12.41
C ASP A 89 -10.07 -16.61 11.60
N PHE A 90 -9.41 -16.31 10.48
CA PHE A 90 -8.76 -17.33 9.66
C PHE A 90 -7.49 -17.85 10.37
N PRO A 91 -7.29 -19.18 10.46
CA PRO A 91 -6.17 -19.78 11.19
C PRO A 91 -4.85 -19.69 10.42
N ILE A 92 -4.39 -18.43 10.22
CA ILE A 92 -3.12 -18.12 9.55
C ILE A 92 -2.15 -17.48 10.55
N SER A 93 -0.86 -17.78 10.43
CA SER A 93 0.17 -17.14 11.24
C SER A 93 0.44 -15.70 10.79
N VAL A 94 0.98 -14.90 11.68
CA VAL A 94 1.45 -13.53 11.39
C VAL A 94 2.40 -13.52 10.19
N ALA A 95 3.38 -14.44 10.17
CA ALA A 95 4.31 -14.57 9.04
C ALA A 95 3.58 -14.92 7.73
N GLY A 96 2.54 -15.75 7.78
CA GLY A 96 1.71 -16.09 6.63
C GLY A 96 0.98 -14.88 6.05
N VAL A 97 0.41 -14.03 6.91
CA VAL A 97 -0.21 -12.77 6.47
C VAL A 97 0.80 -11.85 5.82
N VAL A 98 1.98 -11.68 6.40
CA VAL A 98 3.04 -10.83 5.82
C VAL A 98 3.53 -11.41 4.49
N MET A 99 3.70 -12.74 4.40
CA MET A 99 4.06 -13.43 3.16
C MET A 99 3.03 -13.15 2.03
N SER A 100 1.74 -13.01 2.35
CA SER A 100 0.73 -12.67 1.35
C SER A 100 0.99 -11.31 0.67
N GLY A 101 1.72 -10.40 1.30
CA GLY A 101 2.18 -9.15 0.70
C GLY A 101 3.12 -9.37 -0.49
N ARG A 102 3.85 -10.48 -0.49
CA ARG A 102 4.80 -10.85 -1.55
C ARG A 102 4.21 -11.59 -2.74
N THR A 103 2.91 -11.90 -2.71
CA THR A 103 2.24 -12.72 -3.75
C THR A 103 2.58 -12.28 -5.18
N ARG A 104 2.76 -10.98 -5.38
CA ARG A 104 3.10 -10.41 -6.69
C ARG A 104 4.57 -10.56 -7.08
N HIS A 105 5.47 -10.61 -6.12
CA HIS A 105 6.90 -10.89 -6.33
C HIS A 105 7.10 -12.37 -6.60
N ILE A 106 6.41 -13.22 -5.87
CA ILE A 106 6.45 -14.68 -6.00
C ILE A 106 5.80 -15.12 -7.31
N GLY A 107 4.67 -14.50 -7.69
CA GLY A 107 3.82 -14.94 -8.81
C GLY A 107 2.89 -16.07 -8.43
N TRP A 108 1.82 -16.29 -9.22
CA TRP A 108 0.72 -17.19 -8.88
C TRP A 108 1.13 -18.67 -8.75
N LEU A 109 2.05 -19.15 -9.61
CA LEU A 109 2.41 -20.58 -9.69
C LEU A 109 3.75 -20.92 -9.02
N ARG A 110 4.35 -19.99 -8.31
CA ARG A 110 5.65 -20.21 -7.67
C ARG A 110 5.51 -20.32 -6.15
N ARG A 111 6.39 -21.11 -5.55
CA ARG A 111 6.55 -21.16 -4.10
C ARG A 111 7.47 -20.04 -3.61
N PRO A 112 7.26 -19.52 -2.39
CA PRO A 112 8.17 -18.56 -1.78
C PRO A 112 9.61 -19.10 -1.78
N CYS A 113 10.56 -18.26 -2.16
CA CYS A 113 11.99 -18.57 -2.13
C CYS A 113 12.64 -18.04 -0.84
N LYS A 114 13.95 -18.24 -0.68
CA LYS A 114 14.70 -17.76 0.48
C LYS A 114 14.61 -16.23 0.64
N ASP A 115 14.65 -15.50 -0.45
CA ASP A 115 14.58 -14.03 -0.44
C ASP A 115 13.22 -13.52 0.05
N ASP A 116 12.13 -14.23 -0.28
CA ASP A 116 10.79 -13.92 0.23
C ASP A 116 10.71 -14.11 1.74
N HIS A 117 11.28 -15.17 2.26
CA HIS A 117 11.35 -15.41 3.71
C HIS A 117 12.23 -14.38 4.43
N ILE A 118 13.32 -13.93 3.80
CA ILE A 118 14.16 -12.85 4.33
C ILE A 118 13.37 -11.55 4.39
N ALA A 119 12.71 -11.17 3.30
CA ALA A 119 11.89 -9.95 3.24
C ALA A 119 10.78 -9.94 4.31
N VAL A 120 10.07 -11.06 4.49
CA VAL A 120 9.05 -11.21 5.53
C VAL A 120 9.63 -11.03 6.93
N ARG A 121 10.77 -11.66 7.22
CA ARG A 121 11.44 -11.55 8.52
C ARG A 121 11.86 -10.11 8.80
N ASP A 122 12.42 -9.43 7.82
CA ASP A 122 12.88 -8.04 7.95
C ASP A 122 11.71 -7.07 8.12
N ALA A 123 10.63 -7.28 7.38
CA ALA A 123 9.38 -6.52 7.54
C ALA A 123 8.77 -6.70 8.94
N LEU A 124 8.73 -7.95 9.45
CA LEU A 124 8.26 -8.24 10.80
C LEU A 124 9.14 -7.60 11.86
N ARG A 125 10.46 -7.61 11.68
CA ARG A 125 11.40 -6.94 12.59
C ARG A 125 11.18 -5.43 12.59
N THR A 126 11.05 -4.81 11.43
CA THR A 126 10.77 -3.38 11.28
C THR A 126 9.46 -2.96 11.95
N ALA A 127 8.42 -3.80 11.87
CA ALA A 127 7.13 -3.56 12.50
C ALA A 127 7.08 -3.93 14.00
N GLY A 128 8.18 -4.45 14.58
CA GLY A 128 8.23 -4.90 15.98
C GLY A 128 7.33 -6.12 16.26
N MET A 129 7.22 -7.05 15.27
CA MET A 129 6.34 -8.21 15.33
C MET A 129 7.09 -9.55 15.17
N ALA A 130 8.43 -9.55 15.23
CA ALA A 130 9.26 -10.73 15.01
C ALA A 130 8.94 -11.88 15.97
N GLU A 131 8.78 -11.57 17.27
CA GLU A 131 8.45 -12.56 18.32
C GLU A 131 7.09 -13.23 18.14
N LEU A 132 6.19 -12.59 17.40
CA LEU A 132 4.83 -13.06 17.16
C LEU A 132 4.68 -13.71 15.78
N ALA A 133 5.77 -13.94 15.04
CA ALA A 133 5.75 -14.43 13.65
C ALA A 133 4.93 -15.71 13.46
N ASN A 134 5.00 -16.64 14.40
CA ASN A 134 4.32 -17.93 14.37
C ASN A 134 2.93 -17.91 15.04
N ARG A 135 2.55 -16.80 15.67
CA ARG A 135 1.27 -16.69 16.36
C ARG A 135 0.13 -16.54 15.37
N THR A 136 -1.03 -17.09 15.71
CA THR A 136 -2.26 -16.96 14.92
C THR A 136 -2.77 -15.52 14.97
N VAL A 137 -3.17 -14.95 13.83
CA VAL A 137 -3.60 -13.54 13.75
C VAL A 137 -4.90 -13.27 14.54
N GLY A 138 -5.72 -14.26 14.77
CA GLY A 138 -6.92 -14.16 15.61
C GLY A 138 -6.63 -13.77 17.05
N GLU A 139 -5.47 -14.16 17.58
CA GLU A 139 -5.05 -13.89 18.96
C GLU A 139 -4.44 -12.51 19.18
N LEU A 140 -4.34 -11.70 18.14
CA LEU A 140 -3.67 -10.40 18.18
C LEU A 140 -4.61 -9.30 18.67
N SER A 141 -4.07 -8.38 19.47
CA SER A 141 -4.74 -7.12 19.80
C SER A 141 -4.91 -6.24 18.55
N GLY A 142 -5.83 -5.27 18.58
CA GLY A 142 -6.06 -4.36 17.46
C GLY A 142 -4.78 -3.61 17.01
N GLY A 143 -3.96 -3.15 17.95
CA GLY A 143 -2.68 -2.51 17.64
C GLY A 143 -1.66 -3.46 17.01
N GLN A 144 -1.63 -4.73 17.44
CA GLN A 144 -0.78 -5.75 16.82
C GLN A 144 -1.25 -6.08 15.41
N ARG A 145 -2.56 -6.19 15.18
CA ARG A 145 -3.15 -6.37 13.84
C ARG A 145 -2.72 -5.25 12.89
N GLN A 146 -2.77 -4.01 13.35
CA GLN A 146 -2.30 -2.86 12.56
C GLN A 146 -0.82 -2.99 12.17
N ARG A 147 0.05 -3.39 13.11
CA ARG A 147 1.48 -3.61 12.82
C ARG A 147 1.72 -4.75 11.83
N VAL A 148 0.92 -5.82 11.89
CA VAL A 148 0.98 -6.90 10.88
C VAL A 148 0.66 -6.39 9.48
N LEU A 149 -0.32 -5.51 9.34
CA LEU A 149 -0.67 -4.93 8.05
C LEU A 149 0.42 -3.98 7.52
N ILE A 150 1.08 -3.25 8.43
CA ILE A 150 2.27 -2.45 8.07
C ILE A 150 3.40 -3.39 7.60
N ALA A 151 3.70 -4.46 8.35
CA ALA A 151 4.70 -5.45 7.94
C ALA A 151 4.37 -6.06 6.56
N ARG A 152 3.10 -6.39 6.31
CA ARG A 152 2.64 -6.90 5.02
C ARG A 152 2.86 -5.90 3.87
N ALA A 153 2.73 -4.61 4.14
CA ALA A 153 2.96 -3.56 3.15
C ALA A 153 4.46 -3.29 2.91
N LEU A 154 5.32 -3.61 3.87
CA LEU A 154 6.78 -3.46 3.79
C LEU A 154 7.47 -4.66 3.13
N ALA A 155 6.87 -5.83 3.17
CA ALA A 155 7.41 -7.06 2.58
C ALA A 155 7.29 -7.08 1.06
#